data_38b660904e4dec7a390f28faaaa83784
#
_entry.id   38b660904e4dec7a390f28faaaa83784
#
_cell.length_a   1.000
_cell.length_b   1.000
_cell.length_c   1.000
_cell.angle_alpha   90.00
_cell.angle_beta   90.00
_cell.angle_gamma   90.00
#
_symmetry.space_group_name_H-M   'P 1'
#
loop_
_entity.id
_entity.type
_entity.pdbx_description
1 polymer ?
#
loop_
_entity_poly.entity_id
_entity_poly.type
_entity_poly.pdbx_seq_one_letter_code
_entity_poly.pdbx_strand_id
1 'polypeptide(L)'
;MTNTLGQAHPATVLLGAQAAQQSIPVCDHYSGVEARMRKSLQLQQEMRAEFGHCVFDVTLDCEDGAPVGLEREHAALVAQLAREAAPGARVAARVHTVDHPAFANDIATIAGEAWDRLCHIMIPKVESVEDVELAVRALDAAGARDLPLHALIESPAAVHRAFDIAAHPRIQSLSFGLMDFVSAHGGAIPASGMTSVGQFEHPLVVRAKLEISSACHAHGKVPSHCVVTEFSNTDAMQAAARKANREFGYTRMWSIHPAQIRPILAALAPDGAEIERAARIISDAVKAEWAPISEDGVLHDRASYRYFWQVLERAHQTGRVLPVQAQAWFISDGGNPVA
;
A
#
# COMPACT_ATOMS: atom_id res chain seq x y z
N MET A 1 -11.87 -23.97 -33.52
CA MET A 1 -11.23 -22.82 -32.84
C MET A 1 -11.20 -23.18 -31.37
N THR A 2 -10.05 -23.61 -30.88
CA THR A 2 -9.84 -23.95 -29.47
C THR A 2 -10.01 -22.67 -28.64
N ASN A 3 -10.93 -22.71 -27.69
CA ASN A 3 -11.30 -21.58 -26.85
C ASN A 3 -10.11 -21.20 -25.95
N THR A 4 -9.38 -20.16 -26.32
CA THR A 4 -8.19 -19.66 -25.61
C THR A 4 -8.52 -18.98 -24.26
N LEU A 5 -9.79 -18.70 -23.99
CA LEU A 5 -10.22 -18.02 -22.75
C LEU A 5 -10.17 -18.93 -21.50
N GLY A 6 -10.32 -20.25 -21.66
CA GLY A 6 -10.22 -21.21 -20.54
C GLY A 6 -8.80 -21.40 -20.01
N GLN A 7 -7.78 -20.96 -20.75
CA GLN A 7 -6.36 -20.99 -20.34
C GLN A 7 -5.80 -19.64 -19.88
N ALA A 8 -6.60 -18.56 -20.00
CA ALA A 8 -6.14 -17.24 -19.57
C ALA A 8 -6.10 -17.15 -18.05
N HIS A 9 -5.04 -16.47 -17.53
CA HIS A 9 -4.85 -16.25 -16.10
C HIS A 9 -6.07 -15.53 -15.49
N PRO A 10 -6.60 -15.96 -14.32
CA PRO A 10 -7.80 -15.36 -13.71
C PRO A 10 -7.74 -13.85 -13.57
N ALA A 11 -6.58 -13.28 -13.16
CA ALA A 11 -6.39 -11.83 -13.06
C ALA A 11 -6.70 -11.12 -14.39
N THR A 12 -6.17 -11.62 -15.51
CA THR A 12 -6.39 -11.02 -16.83
C THR A 12 -7.86 -10.99 -17.23
N VAL A 13 -8.58 -12.08 -16.95
CA VAL A 13 -10.02 -12.19 -17.29
C VAL A 13 -10.89 -11.30 -16.40
N LEU A 14 -10.56 -11.24 -15.10
CA LEU A 14 -11.39 -10.58 -14.10
C LEU A 14 -11.07 -9.10 -13.92
N LEU A 15 -9.81 -8.72 -14.04
CA LEU A 15 -9.32 -7.36 -13.78
C LEU A 15 -9.04 -6.57 -15.07
N GLY A 16 -8.89 -7.25 -16.21
CA GLY A 16 -8.60 -6.59 -17.49
C GLY A 16 -7.32 -5.75 -17.42
N ALA A 17 -7.41 -4.47 -17.78
CA ALA A 17 -6.25 -3.56 -17.72
C ALA A 17 -5.70 -3.36 -16.30
N GLN A 18 -6.51 -3.55 -15.26
CA GLN A 18 -6.05 -3.47 -13.87
C GLN A 18 -5.15 -4.66 -13.47
N ALA A 19 -5.21 -5.78 -14.19
CA ALA A 19 -4.32 -6.92 -13.94
C ALA A 19 -2.84 -6.58 -14.13
N ALA A 20 -2.53 -5.59 -14.97
CA ALA A 20 -1.18 -5.10 -15.20
C ALA A 20 -0.67 -4.16 -14.08
N GLN A 21 -1.55 -3.69 -13.19
CA GLN A 21 -1.14 -2.88 -12.06
C GLN A 21 -0.45 -3.77 -11.02
N GLN A 22 0.78 -3.43 -10.69
CA GLN A 22 1.50 -4.16 -9.65
C GLN A 22 0.71 -4.12 -8.33
N SER A 23 0.36 -5.29 -7.84
CA SER A 23 -0.17 -5.46 -6.49
C SER A 23 0.88 -5.02 -5.47
N ILE A 24 0.52 -4.08 -4.60
CA ILE A 24 1.42 -3.60 -3.54
C ILE A 24 1.15 -4.33 -2.21
N PRO A 25 2.18 -4.55 -1.38
CA PRO A 25 2.03 -5.20 -0.08
C PRO A 25 1.03 -4.48 0.83
N VAL A 26 0.42 -5.22 1.72
CA VAL A 26 -0.59 -4.69 2.67
C VAL A 26 0.02 -3.85 3.80
N CYS A 27 1.33 -3.85 3.97
CA CYS A 27 2.04 -3.10 4.99
C CYS A 27 3.12 -2.22 4.37
N ASP A 28 3.28 -1.01 4.92
CA ASP A 28 4.35 -0.07 4.59
C ASP A 28 5.08 0.31 5.87
N HIS A 29 6.36 0.01 5.95
CA HIS A 29 7.14 0.23 7.16
C HIS A 29 8.10 1.41 7.01
N TYR A 30 7.92 2.43 7.85
CA TYR A 30 8.67 3.67 7.82
C TYR A 30 9.80 3.69 8.84
N SER A 31 10.95 4.20 8.40
CA SER A 31 12.08 4.51 9.29
C SER A 31 12.97 5.62 8.71
N GLY A 32 13.32 6.60 9.55
CA GLY A 32 14.12 7.77 9.16
C GLY A 32 15.50 7.85 9.80
N VAL A 33 15.89 6.90 10.65
CA VAL A 33 17.22 6.85 11.28
C VAL A 33 18.03 5.70 10.69
N GLU A 34 19.27 5.94 10.26
CA GLU A 34 20.10 4.98 9.51
C GLU A 34 20.10 3.57 10.12
N ALA A 35 20.37 3.44 11.42
CA ALA A 35 20.41 2.13 12.07
C ALA A 35 19.06 1.38 11.97
N ARG A 36 17.93 2.11 12.02
CA ARG A 36 16.59 1.55 11.85
C ARG A 36 16.29 1.23 10.40
N MET A 37 16.70 2.08 9.45
CA MET A 37 16.57 1.84 8.01
C MET A 37 17.28 0.53 7.63
N ARG A 38 18.53 0.35 8.01
CA ARG A 38 19.29 -0.88 7.77
C ARG A 38 18.63 -2.11 8.40
N LYS A 39 18.12 -1.97 9.62
CA LYS A 39 17.38 -3.05 10.30
C LYS A 39 16.07 -3.39 9.60
N SER A 40 15.34 -2.40 9.09
CA SER A 40 14.10 -2.59 8.34
C SER A 40 14.33 -3.34 7.02
N LEU A 41 15.39 -2.99 6.28
CA LEU A 41 15.80 -3.69 5.06
C LEU A 41 16.22 -5.14 5.34
N GLN A 42 16.99 -5.36 6.42
CA GLN A 42 17.34 -6.71 6.87
C GLN A 42 16.08 -7.54 7.21
N LEU A 43 15.15 -6.97 7.99
CA LEU A 43 13.90 -7.64 8.37
C LEU A 43 13.04 -7.99 7.14
N GLN A 44 12.98 -7.09 6.14
CA GLN A 44 12.29 -7.38 4.89
C GLN A 44 12.89 -8.59 4.18
N GLN A 45 14.22 -8.68 4.14
CA GLN A 45 14.92 -9.80 3.53
C GLN A 45 14.67 -11.12 4.29
N GLU A 46 14.71 -11.08 5.62
CA GLU A 46 14.39 -12.23 6.48
C GLU A 46 12.95 -12.72 6.24
N MET A 47 11.98 -11.80 6.26
CA MET A 47 10.57 -12.14 6.01
C MET A 47 10.31 -12.57 4.56
N ARG A 48 11.02 -11.98 3.60
CA ARG A 48 10.94 -12.45 2.20
C ARG A 48 11.41 -13.89 2.05
N ALA A 49 12.45 -14.29 2.75
CA ALA A 49 12.92 -15.69 2.76
C ALA A 49 11.88 -16.62 3.40
N GLU A 50 11.19 -16.17 4.45
CA GLU A 50 10.12 -16.91 5.13
C GLU A 50 8.86 -17.08 4.26
N PHE A 51 8.41 -16.01 3.61
CA PHE A 51 7.15 -15.98 2.86
C PHE A 51 7.30 -16.28 1.35
N GLY A 52 8.52 -16.31 0.83
CA GLY A 52 8.80 -16.51 -0.59
C GLY A 52 8.65 -15.23 -1.45
N HIS A 53 8.12 -14.15 -0.91
CA HIS A 53 7.95 -12.84 -1.56
C HIS A 53 7.97 -11.70 -0.53
N CYS A 54 8.07 -10.45 -1.00
CA CYS A 54 8.01 -9.29 -0.11
C CYS A 54 6.57 -9.04 0.38
N VAL A 55 6.35 -9.14 1.69
CA VAL A 55 5.05 -8.92 2.34
C VAL A 55 4.86 -7.50 2.88
N PHE A 56 5.88 -6.65 2.82
CA PHE A 56 5.80 -5.22 3.18
C PHE A 56 6.82 -4.41 2.39
N ASP A 57 6.52 -3.13 2.18
CA ASP A 57 7.47 -2.15 1.66
C ASP A 57 8.27 -1.54 2.82
N VAL A 58 9.51 -1.12 2.53
CA VAL A 58 10.32 -0.31 3.44
C VAL A 58 10.43 1.09 2.86
N THR A 59 9.80 2.06 3.50
CA THR A 59 9.89 3.46 3.14
C THR A 59 10.93 4.16 4.00
N LEU A 60 12.03 4.59 3.36
CA LEU A 60 13.11 5.35 3.97
C LEU A 60 12.66 6.82 4.06
N ASP A 61 12.73 7.39 5.26
CA ASP A 61 12.06 8.65 5.55
C ASP A 61 13.05 9.82 5.62
N CYS A 62 12.81 10.85 4.83
CA CYS A 62 13.56 12.11 4.85
C CYS A 62 12.81 13.24 5.56
N GLU A 63 11.58 13.01 6.02
CA GLU A 63 10.70 14.03 6.59
C GLU A 63 10.63 13.86 8.13
N ASP A 64 9.48 13.82 8.75
CA ASP A 64 9.26 13.85 10.22
C ASP A 64 9.99 12.74 11.01
N GLY A 65 10.31 11.61 10.38
CA GLY A 65 11.09 10.53 11.01
C GLY A 65 12.61 10.69 10.89
N ALA A 66 13.10 11.69 10.17
CA ALA A 66 14.51 11.95 9.91
C ALA A 66 15.10 13.01 10.86
N PRO A 67 16.43 13.04 11.05
CA PRO A 67 17.11 14.13 11.74
C PRO A 67 17.03 15.43 10.91
N VAL A 68 16.83 16.56 11.57
CA VAL A 68 16.78 17.89 10.95
C VAL A 68 18.20 18.49 10.84
N GLY A 69 18.46 19.21 9.74
CA GLY A 69 19.69 20.00 9.53
C GLY A 69 20.78 19.32 8.73
N LEU A 70 20.56 18.06 8.30
CA LEU A 70 21.47 17.29 7.44
C LEU A 70 20.71 16.69 6.25
N GLU A 71 19.78 17.44 5.67
CA GLU A 71 18.80 16.92 4.67
C GLU A 71 19.52 16.38 3.43
N ARG A 72 20.59 17.03 2.97
CA ARG A 72 21.36 16.60 1.79
C ARG A 72 22.09 15.27 2.03
N GLU A 73 22.78 15.19 3.15
CA GLU A 73 23.52 13.99 3.56
C GLU A 73 22.56 12.83 3.79
N HIS A 74 21.37 13.13 4.33
CA HIS A 74 20.34 12.15 4.57
C HIS A 74 19.74 11.64 3.25
N ALA A 75 19.45 12.50 2.29
CA ALA A 75 19.00 12.11 0.95
C ALA A 75 20.05 11.22 0.23
N ALA A 76 21.35 11.56 0.36
CA ALA A 76 22.42 10.73 -0.18
C ALA A 76 22.48 9.33 0.50
N LEU A 77 22.29 9.26 1.83
CA LEU A 77 22.19 8.00 2.56
C LEU A 77 21.00 7.16 2.08
N VAL A 78 19.83 7.77 1.90
CA VAL A 78 18.62 7.09 1.41
C VAL A 78 18.86 6.52 0.02
N ALA A 79 19.44 7.30 -0.90
CA ALA A 79 19.81 6.83 -2.25
C ALA A 79 20.82 5.67 -2.20
N GLN A 80 21.82 5.76 -1.34
CA GLN A 80 22.78 4.69 -1.13
C GLN A 80 22.11 3.40 -0.64
N LEU A 81 21.28 3.48 0.41
CA LEU A 81 20.58 2.32 0.96
C LEU A 81 19.63 1.66 -0.05
N ALA A 82 18.96 2.47 -0.87
CA ALA A 82 18.13 1.94 -1.95
C ALA A 82 18.95 1.16 -2.98
N ARG A 83 20.13 1.67 -3.38
CA ARG A 83 21.04 0.98 -4.31
C ARG A 83 21.64 -0.30 -3.72
N GLU A 84 21.97 -0.28 -2.42
CA GLU A 84 22.55 -1.42 -1.69
C GLU A 84 21.52 -2.51 -1.34
N ALA A 85 20.23 -2.20 -1.42
CA ALA A 85 19.17 -3.14 -1.09
C ALA A 85 19.26 -4.42 -1.94
N ALA A 86 18.91 -5.56 -1.33
CA ALA A 86 18.97 -6.86 -1.99
C ALA A 86 18.10 -6.89 -3.27
N PRO A 87 18.50 -7.65 -4.31
CA PRO A 87 17.68 -7.81 -5.51
C PRO A 87 16.26 -8.25 -5.16
N GLY A 88 15.25 -7.55 -5.71
CA GLY A 88 13.84 -7.80 -5.45
C GLY A 88 13.35 -7.30 -4.09
N ALA A 89 14.14 -6.51 -3.34
CA ALA A 89 13.65 -5.74 -2.22
C ALA A 89 12.65 -4.67 -2.71
N ARG A 90 11.69 -4.34 -1.87
CA ARG A 90 10.71 -3.28 -2.13
C ARG A 90 11.05 -2.08 -1.24
N VAL A 91 11.81 -1.17 -1.80
CA VAL A 91 12.28 0.04 -1.11
C VAL A 91 11.55 1.24 -1.68
N ALA A 92 11.14 2.15 -0.83
CA ALA A 92 10.55 3.43 -1.18
C ALA A 92 11.23 4.55 -0.39
N ALA A 93 10.94 5.79 -0.73
CA ALA A 93 11.39 6.94 0.03
C ALA A 93 10.25 7.93 0.26
N ARG A 94 10.10 8.44 1.49
CA ARG A 94 9.32 9.63 1.78
C ARG A 94 10.26 10.84 1.73
N VAL A 95 9.99 11.75 0.81
CA VAL A 95 10.73 12.99 0.62
C VAL A 95 10.10 14.13 1.42
N HIS A 96 10.70 15.30 1.46
CA HIS A 96 10.08 16.49 2.03
C HIS A 96 8.87 16.95 1.21
N THR A 97 8.06 17.85 1.77
CA THR A 97 6.92 18.48 1.09
C THR A 97 7.36 19.27 -0.14
N VAL A 98 6.49 19.40 -1.12
CA VAL A 98 6.82 20.05 -2.42
C VAL A 98 7.28 21.51 -2.29
N ASP A 99 6.89 22.21 -1.23
CA ASP A 99 7.27 23.58 -0.91
C ASP A 99 8.52 23.67 0.00
N HIS A 100 9.03 22.53 0.50
CA HIS A 100 10.21 22.52 1.36
C HIS A 100 11.50 22.76 0.54
N PRO A 101 12.46 23.56 1.02
CA PRO A 101 13.72 23.83 0.32
C PRO A 101 14.54 22.60 -0.08
N ALA A 102 14.44 21.50 0.68
CA ALA A 102 15.14 20.26 0.40
C ALA A 102 14.46 19.38 -0.67
N PHE A 103 13.18 19.60 -1.01
CA PHE A 103 12.41 18.75 -1.91
C PHE A 103 13.11 18.48 -3.24
N ALA A 104 13.56 19.54 -3.91
CA ALA A 104 14.22 19.41 -5.21
C ALA A 104 15.52 18.59 -5.12
N ASN A 105 16.27 18.76 -4.02
CA ASN A 105 17.48 17.97 -3.76
C ASN A 105 17.14 16.50 -3.46
N ASP A 106 16.10 16.22 -2.69
CA ASP A 106 15.68 14.86 -2.38
C ASP A 106 15.35 14.10 -3.65
N ILE A 107 14.49 14.66 -4.50
CA ILE A 107 14.12 14.04 -5.78
C ILE A 107 15.34 13.84 -6.68
N ALA A 108 16.16 14.88 -6.86
CA ALA A 108 17.34 14.82 -7.73
C ALA A 108 18.34 13.75 -7.25
N THR A 109 18.52 13.62 -5.94
CA THR A 109 19.46 12.66 -5.34
C THR A 109 18.85 11.26 -5.30
N ILE A 110 17.68 11.10 -4.66
CA ILE A 110 17.10 9.78 -4.39
C ILE A 110 16.59 9.14 -5.68
N ALA A 111 15.72 9.84 -6.41
CA ALA A 111 15.19 9.31 -7.66
C ALA A 111 16.24 9.36 -8.77
N GLY A 112 17.05 10.43 -8.88
CA GLY A 112 18.10 10.53 -9.90
C GLY A 112 19.16 9.44 -9.80
N GLU A 113 19.47 8.93 -8.61
CA GLU A 113 20.49 7.93 -8.41
C GLU A 113 19.97 6.49 -8.22
N ALA A 114 18.69 6.32 -7.87
CA ALA A 114 18.16 5.02 -7.44
C ALA A 114 16.72 4.71 -7.91
N TRP A 115 16.18 5.42 -8.91
CA TRP A 115 14.78 5.23 -9.33
C TRP A 115 14.46 3.77 -9.73
N ASP A 116 15.38 3.07 -10.36
CA ASP A 116 15.24 1.67 -10.78
C ASP A 116 15.26 0.66 -9.61
N ARG A 117 15.57 1.14 -8.42
CA ARG A 117 15.59 0.37 -7.16
C ARG A 117 14.43 0.71 -6.25
N LEU A 118 13.68 1.75 -6.57
CA LEU A 118 12.55 2.22 -5.78
C LEU A 118 11.23 1.65 -6.31
N CYS A 119 10.31 1.32 -5.41
CA CYS A 119 8.96 0.89 -5.77
C CYS A 119 7.95 2.05 -5.79
N HIS A 120 8.19 3.14 -5.07
CA HIS A 120 7.43 4.39 -5.11
C HIS A 120 8.17 5.53 -4.40
N ILE A 121 7.70 6.76 -4.63
CA ILE A 121 8.00 7.92 -3.80
C ILE A 121 6.74 8.32 -3.04
N MET A 122 6.87 8.56 -1.74
CA MET A 122 5.83 9.11 -0.89
C MET A 122 6.01 10.62 -0.77
N ILE A 123 4.98 11.37 -1.13
CA ILE A 123 4.90 12.83 -0.96
C ILE A 123 4.03 13.13 0.26
N PRO A 124 4.59 13.75 1.32
CA PRO A 124 3.81 14.17 2.48
C PRO A 124 3.05 15.46 2.22
N LYS A 125 2.04 15.73 3.02
CA LYS A 125 1.29 17.00 3.09
C LYS A 125 0.81 17.50 1.73
N VAL A 126 0.34 16.59 0.88
CA VAL A 126 -0.25 16.93 -0.42
C VAL A 126 -1.60 17.60 -0.19
N GLU A 127 -1.75 18.83 -0.68
CA GLU A 127 -2.97 19.64 -0.53
C GLU A 127 -3.83 19.68 -1.79
N SER A 128 -3.23 19.39 -2.96
CA SER A 128 -3.91 19.54 -4.25
C SER A 128 -3.29 18.67 -5.36
N VAL A 129 -3.95 18.64 -6.52
CA VAL A 129 -3.42 17.99 -7.73
C VAL A 129 -2.18 18.74 -8.24
N GLU A 130 -2.10 20.04 -8.03
CA GLU A 130 -0.96 20.88 -8.40
C GLU A 130 0.32 20.44 -7.68
N ASP A 131 0.23 20.01 -6.41
CA ASP A 131 1.37 19.45 -5.66
C ASP A 131 1.83 18.11 -6.26
N VAL A 132 0.87 17.26 -6.65
CA VAL A 132 1.17 16.01 -7.35
C VAL A 132 1.89 16.29 -8.68
N GLU A 133 1.40 17.27 -9.45
CA GLU A 133 2.01 17.67 -10.71
C GLU A 133 3.42 18.26 -10.53
N LEU A 134 3.68 18.97 -9.45
CA LEU A 134 5.02 19.45 -9.09
C LEU A 134 5.96 18.26 -8.84
N ALA A 135 5.52 17.30 -8.06
CA ALA A 135 6.29 16.09 -7.77
C ALA A 135 6.55 15.25 -9.04
N VAL A 136 5.55 15.10 -9.90
CA VAL A 136 5.69 14.39 -11.18
C VAL A 136 6.73 15.07 -12.08
N ARG A 137 6.67 16.39 -12.23
CA ARG A 137 7.67 17.13 -13.03
C ARG A 137 9.09 16.96 -12.48
N ALA A 138 9.24 16.96 -11.16
CA ALA A 138 10.55 16.76 -10.53
C ALA A 138 11.08 15.34 -10.79
N LEU A 139 10.24 14.31 -10.66
CA LEU A 139 10.59 12.92 -10.95
C LEU A 139 10.93 12.71 -12.42
N ASP A 140 10.15 13.28 -13.34
CA ASP A 140 10.39 13.18 -14.78
C ASP A 140 11.72 13.84 -15.17
N ALA A 141 12.06 14.99 -14.54
CA ALA A 141 13.35 15.65 -14.71
C ALA A 141 14.52 14.81 -14.16
N ALA A 142 14.29 14.02 -13.08
CA ALA A 142 15.27 13.09 -12.53
C ALA A 142 15.36 11.75 -13.32
N GLY A 143 14.56 11.57 -14.38
CA GLY A 143 14.55 10.35 -15.19
C GLY A 143 13.62 9.24 -14.69
N ALA A 144 12.88 9.47 -13.61
CA ALA A 144 12.02 8.49 -12.94
C ALA A 144 10.55 8.54 -13.42
N ARG A 145 10.34 8.52 -14.74
CA ARG A 145 9.03 8.77 -15.39
C ARG A 145 7.96 7.74 -15.04
N ASP A 146 8.33 6.50 -14.75
CA ASP A 146 7.38 5.42 -14.47
C ASP A 146 7.26 5.12 -12.97
N LEU A 147 8.02 5.84 -12.12
CA LEU A 147 7.99 5.61 -10.68
C LEU A 147 6.67 6.12 -10.08
N PRO A 148 5.85 5.25 -9.44
CA PRO A 148 4.57 5.67 -8.89
C PRO A 148 4.73 6.58 -7.68
N LEU A 149 3.69 7.38 -7.43
CA LEU A 149 3.56 8.25 -6.27
C LEU A 149 2.56 7.68 -5.27
N HIS A 150 2.92 7.74 -4.00
CA HIS A 150 1.98 7.65 -2.88
C HIS A 150 1.84 9.06 -2.28
N ALA A 151 0.61 9.49 -2.03
CA ALA A 151 0.34 10.79 -1.43
C ALA A 151 -0.19 10.64 -0.01
N LEU A 152 0.29 11.49 0.90
CA LEU A 152 -0.16 11.53 2.28
C LEU A 152 -1.20 12.64 2.42
N ILE A 153 -2.42 12.25 2.79
CA ILE A 153 -3.58 13.11 3.00
C ILE A 153 -3.71 13.36 4.50
N GLU A 154 -3.43 14.57 4.94
CA GLU A 154 -3.27 14.87 6.36
C GLU A 154 -3.72 16.27 6.76
N SER A 155 -4.57 16.90 5.94
CA SER A 155 -5.25 18.15 6.24
C SER A 155 -6.74 18.10 5.88
N PRO A 156 -7.59 18.95 6.44
CA PRO A 156 -8.99 19.07 6.03
C PRO A 156 -9.18 19.42 4.56
N ALA A 157 -8.28 20.24 4.00
CA ALA A 157 -8.32 20.65 2.60
C ALA A 157 -7.94 19.50 1.67
N ALA A 158 -6.90 18.75 2.01
CA ALA A 158 -6.49 17.55 1.28
C ALA A 158 -7.56 16.48 1.29
N VAL A 159 -8.23 16.22 2.43
CA VAL A 159 -9.37 15.30 2.51
C VAL A 159 -10.49 15.72 1.56
N HIS A 160 -10.81 17.02 1.48
CA HIS A 160 -11.82 17.52 0.54
C HIS A 160 -11.44 17.28 -0.93
N ARG A 161 -10.15 17.27 -1.25
CA ARG A 161 -9.62 17.07 -2.62
C ARG A 161 -9.14 15.63 -2.88
N ALA A 162 -9.40 14.70 -1.97
CA ALA A 162 -8.88 13.35 -2.08
C ALA A 162 -9.30 12.64 -3.37
N PHE A 163 -10.51 12.89 -3.90
CA PHE A 163 -10.99 12.35 -5.16
C PHE A 163 -10.19 12.86 -6.36
N ASP A 164 -9.92 14.18 -6.41
CA ASP A 164 -9.14 14.79 -7.49
C ASP A 164 -7.69 14.28 -7.45
N ILE A 165 -7.09 14.20 -6.26
CA ILE A 165 -5.74 13.67 -6.06
C ILE A 165 -5.68 12.20 -6.48
N ALA A 166 -6.66 11.38 -6.05
CA ALA A 166 -6.71 9.96 -6.41
C ALA A 166 -6.90 9.73 -7.92
N ALA A 167 -7.56 10.64 -8.63
CA ALA A 167 -7.77 10.56 -10.08
C ALA A 167 -6.47 10.67 -10.88
N HIS A 168 -5.40 11.26 -10.30
CA HIS A 168 -4.15 11.47 -11.01
C HIS A 168 -3.48 10.12 -11.38
N PRO A 169 -3.05 9.93 -12.65
CA PRO A 169 -2.56 8.63 -13.14
C PRO A 169 -1.30 8.13 -12.42
N ARG A 170 -0.40 9.01 -12.00
CA ARG A 170 0.83 8.65 -11.27
C ARG A 170 0.59 8.28 -9.80
N ILE A 171 -0.58 8.60 -9.23
CA ILE A 171 -0.94 8.17 -7.88
C ILE A 171 -1.27 6.67 -7.89
N GLN A 172 -0.63 5.91 -7.00
CA GLN A 172 -0.90 4.50 -6.76
C GLN A 172 -1.63 4.28 -5.43
N SER A 173 -1.35 5.09 -4.41
CA SER A 173 -1.93 4.98 -3.08
C SER A 173 -2.14 6.34 -2.43
N LEU A 174 -3.23 6.47 -1.66
CA LEU A 174 -3.40 7.56 -0.71
C LEU A 174 -3.28 7.01 0.70
N SER A 175 -2.47 7.67 1.51
CA SER A 175 -2.27 7.34 2.91
C SER A 175 -2.88 8.41 3.82
N PHE A 176 -3.48 8.00 4.93
CA PHE A 176 -4.02 8.96 5.89
C PHE A 176 -3.00 9.32 6.96
N GLY A 177 -2.69 10.62 7.11
CA GLY A 177 -1.83 11.17 8.17
C GLY A 177 -2.65 11.69 9.34
N LEU A 178 -2.94 10.83 10.31
CA LEU A 178 -3.85 11.13 11.43
C LEU A 178 -3.33 12.26 12.34
N MET A 179 -2.04 12.29 12.64
CA MET A 179 -1.46 13.23 13.61
C MET A 179 -1.54 14.67 13.08
N ASP A 180 -1.08 14.88 11.85
CA ASP A 180 -1.14 16.17 11.17
C ASP A 180 -2.57 16.60 10.90
N PHE A 181 -3.44 15.66 10.51
CA PHE A 181 -4.86 15.94 10.35
C PHE A 181 -5.51 16.48 11.64
N VAL A 182 -5.23 15.87 12.79
CA VAL A 182 -5.74 16.34 14.08
C VAL A 182 -5.13 17.69 14.45
N SER A 183 -3.82 17.87 14.24
CA SER A 183 -3.13 19.14 14.48
C SER A 183 -3.68 20.30 13.65
N ALA A 184 -4.02 20.03 12.38
CA ALA A 184 -4.59 21.02 11.46
C ALA A 184 -5.98 21.55 11.89
N HIS A 185 -6.63 20.90 12.85
CA HIS A 185 -7.93 21.34 13.40
C HIS A 185 -7.83 22.32 14.58
N GLY A 186 -6.63 22.83 14.91
CA GLY A 186 -6.48 23.88 15.92
C GLY A 186 -6.98 23.52 17.30
N GLY A 187 -6.92 22.25 17.70
CA GLY A 187 -7.40 21.74 18.98
C GLY A 187 -8.89 21.40 19.03
N ALA A 188 -9.62 21.51 17.93
CA ALA A 188 -11.05 21.12 17.86
C ALA A 188 -11.23 19.59 17.94
N ILE A 189 -10.23 18.82 17.56
CA ILE A 189 -10.20 17.36 17.78
C ILE A 189 -9.35 17.10 19.03
N PRO A 190 -9.91 16.47 20.08
CA PRO A 190 -9.16 16.16 21.30
C PRO A 190 -8.11 15.08 21.05
N ALA A 191 -7.08 15.01 21.89
CA ALA A 191 -6.01 14.02 21.78
C ALA A 191 -6.51 12.56 21.76
N SER A 192 -7.65 12.28 22.40
CA SER A 192 -8.31 10.98 22.33
C SER A 192 -8.65 10.54 20.90
N GLY A 193 -8.87 11.49 19.97
CA GLY A 193 -9.10 11.19 18.54
C GLY A 193 -7.90 10.56 17.83
N MET A 194 -6.70 10.58 18.43
CA MET A 194 -5.49 9.96 17.90
C MET A 194 -5.20 8.56 18.46
N THR A 195 -5.94 8.11 19.47
CA THR A 195 -5.74 6.78 20.07
C THR A 195 -6.21 5.66 19.14
N SER A 196 -5.76 4.43 19.41
CA SER A 196 -6.17 3.24 18.65
C SER A 196 -7.68 3.01 18.59
N VAL A 197 -8.42 3.49 19.57
CA VAL A 197 -9.90 3.42 19.63
C VAL A 197 -10.53 4.70 19.12
N GLY A 198 -10.17 5.87 19.67
CA GLY A 198 -10.82 7.14 19.38
C GLY A 198 -10.72 7.61 17.95
N GLN A 199 -9.69 7.19 17.20
CA GLN A 199 -9.57 7.44 15.77
C GLN A 199 -10.69 6.82 14.92
N PHE A 200 -11.45 5.89 15.46
CA PHE A 200 -12.62 5.27 14.82
C PHE A 200 -13.96 5.78 15.37
N GLU A 201 -13.91 6.73 16.29
CA GLU A 201 -15.11 7.26 16.98
C GLU A 201 -15.29 8.76 16.72
N HIS A 202 -14.21 9.52 16.59
CA HIS A 202 -14.31 10.97 16.39
C HIS A 202 -14.86 11.30 14.99
N PRO A 203 -16.00 12.03 14.86
CA PRO A 203 -16.72 12.20 13.58
C PRO A 203 -15.86 12.76 12.44
N LEU A 204 -15.01 13.74 12.71
CA LEU A 204 -14.14 14.34 11.66
C LEU A 204 -13.07 13.35 11.19
N VAL A 205 -12.51 12.54 12.08
CA VAL A 205 -11.53 11.51 11.74
C VAL A 205 -12.18 10.37 10.95
N VAL A 206 -13.36 9.92 11.39
CA VAL A 206 -14.17 8.92 10.67
C VAL A 206 -14.51 9.40 9.26
N ARG A 207 -14.98 10.65 9.12
CA ARG A 207 -15.25 11.25 7.81
C ARG A 207 -14.01 11.21 6.91
N ALA A 208 -12.86 11.68 7.39
CA ALA A 208 -11.62 11.70 6.63
C ALA A 208 -11.24 10.31 6.13
N LYS A 209 -11.30 9.29 7.00
CA LYS A 209 -11.03 7.90 6.64
C LYS A 209 -11.96 7.39 5.55
N LEU A 210 -13.25 7.65 5.64
CA LEU A 210 -14.24 7.20 4.66
C LEU A 210 -14.05 7.92 3.32
N GLU A 211 -13.76 9.21 3.31
CA GLU A 211 -13.53 9.96 2.07
C GLU A 211 -12.26 9.49 1.35
N ILE A 212 -11.14 9.32 2.06
CA ILE A 212 -9.89 8.85 1.47
C ILE A 212 -10.05 7.44 0.89
N SER A 213 -10.64 6.50 1.63
CA SER A 213 -10.84 5.14 1.13
C SER A 213 -11.79 5.10 -0.06
N SER A 214 -12.88 5.90 -0.03
CA SER A 214 -13.84 6.01 -1.14
C SER A 214 -13.18 6.59 -2.39
N ALA A 215 -12.36 7.64 -2.26
CA ALA A 215 -11.60 8.24 -3.35
C ALA A 215 -10.65 7.21 -4.00
N CYS A 216 -9.93 6.46 -3.18
CA CYS A 216 -9.05 5.39 -3.67
C CYS A 216 -9.84 4.35 -4.47
N HIS A 217 -10.91 3.81 -3.91
CA HIS A 217 -11.71 2.78 -4.59
C HIS A 217 -12.38 3.30 -5.86
N ALA A 218 -12.82 4.56 -5.89
CA ALA A 218 -13.41 5.18 -7.09
C ALA A 218 -12.43 5.21 -8.27
N HIS A 219 -11.14 5.36 -8.01
CA HIS A 219 -10.10 5.48 -9.02
C HIS A 219 -9.15 4.27 -9.11
N GLY A 220 -9.49 3.14 -8.47
CA GLY A 220 -8.67 1.93 -8.48
C GLY A 220 -7.32 2.09 -7.79
N LYS A 221 -7.24 2.99 -6.79
CA LYS A 221 -6.04 3.23 -5.98
C LYS A 221 -6.09 2.47 -4.66
N VAL A 222 -4.97 2.37 -3.96
CA VAL A 222 -4.85 1.64 -2.70
C VAL A 222 -4.99 2.58 -1.52
N PRO A 223 -6.02 2.44 -0.68
CA PRO A 223 -6.13 3.20 0.57
C PRO A 223 -5.22 2.60 1.63
N SER A 224 -4.30 3.42 2.16
CA SER A 224 -3.36 3.06 3.22
C SER A 224 -3.75 3.75 4.53
N HIS A 225 -4.06 2.93 5.55
CA HIS A 225 -4.49 3.41 6.86
C HIS A 225 -3.34 4.01 7.66
N CYS A 226 -3.65 4.98 8.52
CA CYS A 226 -2.70 5.63 9.41
C CYS A 226 -2.05 4.68 10.41
N VAL A 227 -0.97 5.14 11.02
CA VAL A 227 -0.25 4.44 12.09
C VAL A 227 -1.08 4.25 13.34
N VAL A 228 -0.67 3.28 14.17
CA VAL A 228 -1.06 3.17 15.58
C VAL A 228 0.19 3.45 16.42
N THR A 229 0.12 4.46 17.26
CA THR A 229 1.28 4.92 18.06
C THR A 229 1.53 4.08 19.30
N GLU A 230 0.53 3.31 19.77
CA GLU A 230 0.65 2.36 20.88
C GLU A 230 1.37 1.08 20.45
N PHE A 231 2.64 1.20 20.01
CA PHE A 231 3.40 0.11 19.39
C PHE A 231 3.69 -1.08 20.31
N SER A 232 3.57 -0.92 21.61
CA SER A 232 3.73 -2.01 22.61
C SER A 232 2.45 -2.84 22.81
N ASN A 233 1.30 -2.40 22.29
CA ASN A 233 0.02 -3.09 22.41
C ASN A 233 -0.36 -3.76 21.09
N THR A 234 0.10 -4.98 20.90
CA THR A 234 -0.12 -5.77 19.68
C THR A 234 -1.61 -6.03 19.42
N ASP A 235 -2.41 -6.26 20.45
CA ASP A 235 -3.84 -6.55 20.31
C ASP A 235 -4.61 -5.32 19.84
N ALA A 236 -4.31 -4.14 20.41
CA ALA A 236 -4.89 -2.88 19.97
C ALA A 236 -4.51 -2.57 18.52
N MET A 237 -3.25 -2.82 18.14
CA MET A 237 -2.77 -2.67 16.78
C MET A 237 -3.53 -3.58 15.81
N GLN A 238 -3.66 -4.85 16.15
CA GLN A 238 -4.37 -5.83 15.31
C GLN A 238 -5.86 -5.50 15.19
N ALA A 239 -6.50 -5.08 16.28
CA ALA A 239 -7.90 -4.65 16.29
C ALA A 239 -8.11 -3.43 15.39
N ALA A 240 -7.25 -2.41 15.49
CA ALA A 240 -7.30 -1.21 14.66
C ALA A 240 -7.11 -1.55 13.17
N ALA A 241 -6.14 -2.39 12.82
CA ALA A 241 -5.91 -2.82 11.45
C ALA A 241 -7.10 -3.60 10.88
N ARG A 242 -7.69 -4.50 11.67
CA ARG A 242 -8.88 -5.27 11.27
C ARG A 242 -10.09 -4.36 11.06
N LYS A 243 -10.32 -3.40 11.96
CA LYS A 243 -11.42 -2.43 11.84
C LYS A 243 -11.23 -1.54 10.63
N ALA A 244 -10.02 -1.03 10.40
CA ALA A 244 -9.68 -0.25 9.20
C ALA A 244 -10.01 -1.01 7.91
N ASN A 245 -9.66 -2.29 7.85
CA ASN A 245 -9.93 -3.12 6.68
C ASN A 245 -11.42 -3.44 6.51
N ARG A 246 -12.07 -3.97 7.54
CA ARG A 246 -13.42 -4.54 7.41
C ARG A 246 -14.54 -3.50 7.43
N GLU A 247 -14.32 -2.35 8.09
CA GLU A 247 -15.36 -1.34 8.26
C GLU A 247 -15.08 -0.06 7.47
N PHE A 248 -13.82 0.25 7.18
CA PHE A 248 -13.41 1.48 6.50
C PHE A 248 -12.81 1.26 5.11
N GLY A 249 -12.69 0.03 4.65
CA GLY A 249 -12.25 -0.30 3.29
C GLY A 249 -10.76 -0.13 3.03
N TYR A 250 -9.93 0.01 4.06
CA TYR A 250 -8.47 0.09 3.89
C TYR A 250 -7.87 -1.26 3.54
N THR A 251 -7.00 -1.27 2.55
CA THR A 251 -6.34 -2.50 2.08
C THR A 251 -4.85 -2.53 2.35
N ARG A 252 -4.31 -1.47 2.93
CA ARG A 252 -2.91 -1.28 3.32
C ARG A 252 -2.85 -0.49 4.62
N MET A 253 -1.76 -0.60 5.37
CA MET A 253 -1.55 0.13 6.61
C MET A 253 -0.08 0.46 6.85
N TRP A 254 0.19 1.59 7.51
CA TRP A 254 1.50 2.01 7.95
C TRP A 254 1.97 1.28 9.19
N SER A 255 3.26 1.01 9.23
CA SER A 255 3.99 0.56 10.40
C SER A 255 5.14 1.52 10.69
N ILE A 256 5.31 1.90 11.95
CA ILE A 256 6.42 2.72 12.46
C ILE A 256 7.32 1.95 13.43
N HIS A 257 6.97 0.69 13.71
CA HIS A 257 7.76 -0.20 14.55
C HIS A 257 7.73 -1.63 13.98
N PRO A 258 8.86 -2.36 13.95
CA PRO A 258 8.91 -3.72 13.38
C PRO A 258 7.89 -4.70 13.96
N ALA A 259 7.57 -4.58 15.26
CA ALA A 259 6.58 -5.43 15.93
C ALA A 259 5.15 -5.26 15.37
N GLN A 260 4.87 -4.21 14.60
CA GLN A 260 3.54 -3.96 14.02
C GLN A 260 3.33 -4.72 12.70
N ILE A 261 4.40 -5.10 12.00
CA ILE A 261 4.31 -5.69 10.65
C ILE A 261 3.48 -6.97 10.67
N ARG A 262 3.85 -7.96 11.49
CA ARG A 262 3.13 -9.24 11.58
C ARG A 262 1.66 -9.10 12.03
N PRO A 263 1.31 -8.28 13.02
CA PRO A 263 -0.07 -7.98 13.37
C PRO A 263 -0.89 -7.36 12.22
N ILE A 264 -0.28 -6.46 11.42
CA ILE A 264 -0.93 -5.90 10.23
C ILE A 264 -1.22 -7.01 9.20
N LEU A 265 -0.22 -7.83 8.87
CA LEU A 265 -0.39 -8.95 7.94
C LEU A 265 -1.52 -9.88 8.42
N ALA A 266 -1.53 -10.25 9.71
CA ALA A 266 -2.54 -11.12 10.28
C ALA A 266 -3.95 -10.50 10.28
N ALA A 267 -4.04 -9.18 10.50
CA ALA A 267 -5.33 -8.46 10.55
C ALA A 267 -5.96 -8.29 9.16
N LEU A 268 -5.15 -8.09 8.12
CA LEU A 268 -5.60 -7.89 6.76
C LEU A 268 -5.75 -9.22 5.98
N ALA A 269 -5.27 -10.31 6.53
CA ALA A 269 -5.40 -11.63 5.92
C ALA A 269 -6.87 -12.11 5.94
N PRO A 270 -7.36 -12.73 4.85
CA PRO A 270 -8.60 -13.48 4.87
C PRO A 270 -8.48 -14.70 5.81
N ASP A 271 -9.60 -15.17 6.31
CA ASP A 271 -9.60 -16.41 7.07
C ASP A 271 -9.53 -17.66 6.17
N GLY A 272 -9.22 -18.82 6.77
CA GLY A 272 -9.03 -20.07 6.01
C GLY A 272 -10.29 -20.50 5.25
N ALA A 273 -11.48 -20.28 5.80
CA ALA A 273 -12.74 -20.64 5.16
C ALA A 273 -13.03 -19.73 3.95
N GLU A 274 -12.75 -18.43 4.08
CA GLU A 274 -12.83 -17.47 2.97
C GLU A 274 -11.88 -17.86 1.82
N ILE A 275 -10.63 -18.24 2.14
CA ILE A 275 -9.61 -18.65 1.16
C ILE A 275 -10.04 -19.93 0.42
N GLU A 276 -10.47 -20.95 1.16
CA GLU A 276 -10.93 -22.22 0.57
C GLU A 276 -12.15 -22.01 -0.34
N ARG A 277 -13.12 -21.21 0.10
CA ARG A 277 -14.30 -20.88 -0.70
C ARG A 277 -13.91 -20.11 -1.97
N ALA A 278 -13.04 -19.13 -1.84
CA ALA A 278 -12.58 -18.34 -2.99
C ALA A 278 -11.86 -19.25 -4.02
N ALA A 279 -11.01 -20.15 -3.56
CA ALA A 279 -10.31 -21.08 -4.45
C ALA A 279 -11.26 -22.03 -5.19
N ARG A 280 -12.31 -22.55 -4.53
CA ARG A 280 -13.34 -23.37 -5.19
C ARG A 280 -14.09 -22.59 -6.25
N ILE A 281 -14.62 -21.40 -5.89
CA ILE A 281 -15.42 -20.56 -6.81
C ILE A 281 -14.60 -20.19 -8.05
N ILE A 282 -13.36 -19.74 -7.89
CA ILE A 282 -12.52 -19.38 -9.05
C ILE A 282 -12.18 -20.62 -9.88
N SER A 283 -11.89 -21.78 -9.25
CA SER A 283 -11.62 -23.02 -9.99
C SER A 283 -12.83 -23.48 -10.81
N ASP A 284 -14.03 -23.37 -10.26
CA ASP A 284 -15.25 -23.76 -10.95
C ASP A 284 -15.65 -22.73 -12.04
N ALA A 285 -15.38 -21.43 -11.81
CA ALA A 285 -15.52 -20.42 -12.84
C ALA A 285 -14.60 -20.68 -14.05
N VAL A 286 -13.34 -21.06 -13.82
CA VAL A 286 -12.39 -21.46 -14.88
C VAL A 286 -12.93 -22.67 -15.67
N LYS A 287 -13.42 -23.73 -14.98
CA LYS A 287 -14.01 -24.92 -15.62
C LYS A 287 -15.26 -24.57 -16.43
N ALA A 288 -16.05 -23.61 -15.96
CA ALA A 288 -17.26 -23.12 -16.65
C ALA A 288 -16.93 -22.07 -17.72
N GLU A 289 -15.67 -21.86 -18.09
CA GLU A 289 -15.24 -20.85 -19.06
C GLU A 289 -15.76 -19.45 -18.72
N TRP A 290 -15.82 -19.13 -17.42
CA TRP A 290 -16.30 -17.87 -16.84
C TRP A 290 -17.80 -17.61 -17.01
N ALA A 291 -18.59 -18.62 -17.38
CA ALA A 291 -20.04 -18.55 -17.32
C ALA A 291 -20.51 -18.53 -15.85
N PRO A 292 -21.74 -18.06 -15.58
CA PRO A 292 -22.31 -18.12 -14.22
C PRO A 292 -22.34 -19.55 -13.66
N ILE A 293 -22.00 -19.72 -12.39
CA ILE A 293 -22.05 -20.98 -11.65
C ILE A 293 -22.96 -20.85 -10.42
N SER A 294 -23.34 -21.99 -9.83
CA SER A 294 -24.03 -22.02 -8.54
C SER A 294 -23.19 -22.81 -7.52
N GLU A 295 -22.90 -22.22 -6.36
CA GLU A 295 -22.31 -22.88 -5.20
C GLU A 295 -23.27 -22.76 -4.01
N ASP A 296 -23.64 -23.87 -3.41
CA ASP A 296 -24.58 -23.94 -2.27
C ASP A 296 -25.90 -23.16 -2.49
N GLY A 297 -26.40 -23.15 -3.72
CA GLY A 297 -27.63 -22.46 -4.10
C GLY A 297 -27.45 -20.94 -4.31
N VAL A 298 -26.23 -20.41 -4.24
CA VAL A 298 -25.89 -19.02 -4.53
C VAL A 298 -25.30 -18.89 -5.92
N LEU A 299 -25.88 -17.97 -6.72
CA LEU A 299 -25.37 -17.64 -8.04
C LEU A 299 -24.09 -16.81 -7.94
N HIS A 300 -23.09 -17.21 -8.71
CA HIS A 300 -21.84 -16.46 -8.88
C HIS A 300 -21.62 -16.16 -10.38
N ASP A 301 -21.19 -14.94 -10.65
CA ASP A 301 -20.86 -14.43 -11.99
C ASP A 301 -19.55 -13.61 -11.95
N ARG A 302 -19.21 -12.92 -13.03
CA ARG A 302 -17.98 -12.13 -13.12
C ARG A 302 -17.84 -11.04 -12.06
N ALA A 303 -18.94 -10.50 -11.53
CA ALA A 303 -18.87 -9.49 -10.47
C ALA A 303 -18.41 -10.11 -9.16
N SER A 304 -19.01 -11.25 -8.77
CA SER A 304 -18.59 -11.99 -7.56
C SER A 304 -17.25 -12.69 -7.75
N TYR A 305 -16.92 -13.21 -8.94
CA TYR A 305 -15.60 -13.79 -9.21
C TYR A 305 -14.46 -12.82 -8.95
N ARG A 306 -14.62 -11.53 -9.31
CA ARG A 306 -13.64 -10.49 -9.01
C ARG A 306 -13.38 -10.37 -7.51
N TYR A 307 -14.41 -10.39 -6.69
CA TYR A 307 -14.27 -10.38 -5.23
C TYR A 307 -13.48 -11.60 -4.73
N PHE A 308 -13.83 -12.81 -5.16
CA PHE A 308 -13.14 -14.03 -4.73
C PHE A 308 -11.68 -14.10 -5.23
N TRP A 309 -11.41 -13.57 -6.42
CA TRP A 309 -10.03 -13.41 -6.88
C TRP A 309 -9.23 -12.48 -5.96
N GLN A 310 -9.79 -11.34 -5.58
CA GLN A 310 -9.15 -10.40 -4.65
C GLN A 310 -8.92 -11.01 -3.25
N VAL A 311 -9.77 -11.92 -2.79
CA VAL A 311 -9.53 -12.71 -1.55
C VAL A 311 -8.27 -13.56 -1.70
N LEU A 312 -8.07 -14.24 -2.83
CA LEU A 312 -6.87 -15.04 -3.08
C LEU A 312 -5.60 -14.18 -3.21
N GLU A 313 -5.70 -13.05 -3.91
CA GLU A 313 -4.60 -12.08 -3.97
C GLU A 313 -4.21 -11.58 -2.57
N ARG A 314 -5.19 -11.25 -1.75
CA ARG A 314 -4.98 -10.82 -0.37
C ARG A 314 -4.35 -11.92 0.48
N ALA A 315 -4.80 -13.16 0.32
CA ALA A 315 -4.21 -14.31 1.00
C ALA A 315 -2.73 -14.45 0.63
N HIS A 316 -2.39 -14.36 -0.66
CA HIS A 316 -1.01 -14.38 -1.13
C HIS A 316 -0.20 -13.21 -0.53
N GLN A 317 -0.66 -11.95 -0.68
CA GLN A 317 0.01 -10.75 -0.16
C GLN A 317 0.31 -10.80 1.34
N THR A 318 -0.52 -11.50 2.11
CA THR A 318 -0.38 -11.65 3.57
C THR A 318 0.34 -12.92 3.99
N GLY A 319 0.91 -13.67 3.03
CA GLY A 319 1.68 -14.89 3.29
C GLY A 319 0.83 -16.07 3.77
N ARG A 320 -0.49 -16.10 3.47
CA ARG A 320 -1.33 -17.25 3.75
C ARG A 320 -1.06 -18.36 2.74
N VAL A 321 -1.08 -19.60 3.24
CA VAL A 321 -0.99 -20.77 2.37
C VAL A 321 -2.25 -20.87 1.52
N LEU A 322 -2.07 -20.89 0.21
CA LEU A 322 -3.17 -21.06 -0.74
C LEU A 322 -3.48 -22.54 -0.94
N PRO A 323 -4.76 -22.91 -1.15
CA PRO A 323 -5.14 -24.24 -1.58
C PRO A 323 -4.41 -24.68 -2.87
N VAL A 324 -4.14 -25.96 -3.01
CA VAL A 324 -3.31 -26.51 -4.12
C VAL A 324 -3.82 -26.06 -5.49
N GLN A 325 -5.13 -26.02 -5.69
CA GLN A 325 -5.74 -25.59 -6.96
C GLN A 325 -5.49 -24.10 -7.29
N ALA A 326 -5.21 -23.26 -6.29
CA ALA A 326 -4.94 -21.84 -6.46
C ALA A 326 -3.44 -21.50 -6.53
N GLN A 327 -2.57 -22.37 -6.03
CA GLN A 327 -1.13 -22.10 -5.94
C GLN A 327 -0.51 -21.76 -7.30
N ALA A 328 -0.91 -22.48 -8.35
CA ALA A 328 -0.38 -22.28 -9.70
C ALA A 328 -0.61 -20.86 -10.27
N TRP A 329 -1.62 -20.14 -9.77
CA TRP A 329 -1.91 -18.78 -10.20
C TRP A 329 -0.99 -17.73 -9.57
N PHE A 330 -0.23 -18.10 -8.54
CA PHE A 330 0.67 -17.20 -7.79
C PHE A 330 2.13 -17.63 -7.83
N ILE A 331 2.45 -18.70 -8.57
CA ILE A 331 3.83 -19.10 -8.82
C ILE A 331 4.33 -18.28 -10.01
N SER A 332 5.28 -17.38 -9.79
CA SER A 332 5.98 -16.71 -10.88
C SER A 332 6.91 -17.70 -11.57
N ASP A 333 6.68 -17.97 -12.85
CA ASP A 333 7.69 -18.57 -13.72
C ASP A 333 8.89 -17.62 -13.73
N GLY A 334 9.94 -17.98 -12.98
CA GLY A 334 11.29 -17.42 -13.05
C GLY A 334 11.41 -15.92 -13.34
N GLY A 335 11.06 -15.06 -12.37
CA GLY A 335 11.68 -13.73 -12.29
C GLY A 335 11.07 -12.58 -13.08
N ASN A 336 9.83 -12.67 -13.56
CA ASN A 336 9.07 -11.48 -13.95
C ASN A 336 7.68 -11.55 -13.33
N PRO A 337 7.17 -10.50 -12.61
CA PRO A 337 5.76 -10.44 -12.31
C PRO A 337 5.02 -10.42 -13.63
N VAL A 338 3.95 -11.21 -13.71
CA VAL A 338 3.07 -11.22 -14.88
C VAL A 338 2.65 -9.79 -15.17
N ALA A 339 3.13 -9.25 -16.30
CA ALA A 339 2.81 -7.93 -16.81
C ALA A 339 1.31 -7.81 -17.15
#